data_e0d078fb25e67daf9bed1c48ba0e0ee3
#
_entry.id   e0d078fb25e67daf9bed1c48ba0e0ee3
#
_cell.length_a   1.000
_cell.length_b   1.000
_cell.length_c   1.000
_cell.angle_alpha   90.00
_cell.angle_beta   90.00
_cell.angle_gamma   90.00
#
_symmetry.space_group_name_H-M   'P 1'
#
loop_
_entity.id
_entity.type
_entity.pdbx_description
1 polymer ?
#
loop_
_entity_poly.entity_id
_entity_poly.type
_entity_poly.pdbx_seq_one_letter_code
_entity_poly.pdbx_strand_id
1 'polypeptide(L)'
;GAMATGWVLDGGTWYYATGSGALASGWLSLNGAWYWLDPATHAMATGFQTIGSCEYIFNSSGKMMANCWSNGDGSCMYHSSSSGAIDLKGIMTDSGIQLIDDGGNVRTGWIESQGSRYYCSADGVILTGWQQIAGSWYYFNSDGRMATGWLNDGGNWYWLDSASGIMKTGWLSRGDTWYYLDAARGGVMLSNGWYWIGSTDYKFSSSGAMVGAWVDVPCYSQYPELPTGCESVALTNLLNYYGFGLGKTIIADYYLPKGSNGNFVTAFDGNPRRSSGGLMGCVAPAITIAGNNFLRAAG
;
A
#
# COMPACT_ATOMS: atom_id res chain seq x y z
N GLY A 1 -27.14 27.32 41.92
CA GLY A 1 -26.24 27.57 40.81
C GLY A 1 -26.28 26.41 39.80
N ALA A 2 -26.07 26.68 38.54
CA ALA A 2 -26.00 25.61 37.53
C ALA A 2 -24.74 24.81 37.79
N MET A 3 -24.85 23.49 37.68
CA MET A 3 -23.69 22.54 37.74
C MET A 3 -22.80 22.76 36.53
N ALA A 4 -21.53 23.00 36.71
CA ALA A 4 -20.56 23.10 35.61
C ALA A 4 -20.25 21.74 35.06
N THR A 5 -20.18 21.64 33.73
CA THR A 5 -19.75 20.44 32.98
C THR A 5 -18.72 20.84 31.90
N GLY A 6 -17.84 19.93 31.52
CA GLY A 6 -16.76 20.23 30.60
C GLY A 6 -15.54 20.86 31.27
N TRP A 7 -14.74 21.60 30.50
CA TRP A 7 -13.54 22.27 31.03
C TRP A 7 -13.89 23.43 31.96
N VAL A 8 -13.28 23.45 33.15
CA VAL A 8 -13.44 24.45 34.21
C VAL A 8 -12.10 25.01 34.56
N LEU A 9 -11.94 26.32 34.53
CA LEU A 9 -10.74 27.03 35.03
C LEU A 9 -11.03 27.57 36.40
N ASP A 10 -10.25 27.14 37.40
CA ASP A 10 -10.31 27.65 38.78
C ASP A 10 -8.90 27.92 39.28
N GLY A 11 -8.69 29.13 39.83
CA GLY A 11 -7.42 29.55 40.33
C GLY A 11 -6.24 29.45 39.36
N GLY A 12 -6.48 29.52 38.04
CA GLY A 12 -5.45 29.33 37.02
C GLY A 12 -5.17 27.87 36.65
N THR A 13 -5.87 26.92 37.25
CA THR A 13 -5.76 25.48 37.00
C THR A 13 -6.99 24.98 36.24
N TRP A 14 -6.76 24.17 35.20
CA TRP A 14 -7.83 23.54 34.42
C TRP A 14 -8.24 22.22 35.05
N TYR A 15 -9.53 21.98 35.08
CA TYR A 15 -10.21 20.76 35.52
C TYR A 15 -11.22 20.34 34.45
N TYR A 16 -11.63 19.09 34.49
CA TYR A 16 -12.72 18.61 33.64
C TYR A 16 -13.86 18.03 34.46
N ALA A 17 -15.03 18.64 34.41
CA ALA A 17 -16.25 18.14 35.05
C ALA A 17 -17.04 17.24 34.08
N THR A 18 -17.34 16.01 34.49
CA THR A 18 -18.15 15.06 33.78
C THR A 18 -19.60 15.55 33.64
N GLY A 19 -20.44 14.85 32.85
CA GLY A 19 -21.85 15.16 32.74
C GLY A 19 -22.65 15.12 34.07
N SER A 20 -22.12 14.42 35.08
CA SER A 20 -22.64 14.42 36.46
C SER A 20 -22.12 15.55 37.34
N GLY A 21 -21.24 16.40 36.83
CA GLY A 21 -20.56 17.47 37.58
C GLY A 21 -19.38 17.01 38.45
N ALA A 22 -19.10 15.71 38.47
CA ALA A 22 -17.91 15.19 39.19
C ALA A 22 -16.63 15.52 38.40
N LEU A 23 -15.55 15.88 39.08
CA LEU A 23 -14.25 16.08 38.43
C LEU A 23 -13.69 14.75 37.92
N ALA A 24 -13.24 14.76 36.66
CA ALA A 24 -12.56 13.63 36.04
C ALA A 24 -11.16 13.46 36.64
N SER A 25 -10.63 12.23 36.63
CA SER A 25 -9.25 11.89 37.01
C SER A 25 -8.71 10.79 36.09
N GLY A 26 -7.39 10.75 35.92
CA GLY A 26 -6.73 9.82 35.05
C GLY A 26 -6.80 10.25 33.56
N TRP A 27 -6.70 9.29 32.66
CA TRP A 27 -6.72 9.52 31.22
C TRP A 27 -8.09 9.95 30.71
N LEU A 28 -8.12 11.04 29.95
CA LEU A 28 -9.33 11.60 29.34
C LEU A 28 -9.12 11.78 27.83
N SER A 29 -9.95 11.16 27.02
CA SER A 29 -9.95 11.36 25.57
C SER A 29 -11.10 12.27 25.16
N LEU A 30 -10.80 13.37 24.48
CA LEU A 30 -11.77 14.35 23.97
C LEU A 30 -11.38 14.80 22.56
N ASN A 31 -12.32 14.67 21.62
CA ASN A 31 -12.15 15.13 20.24
C ASN A 31 -10.84 14.67 19.59
N GLY A 32 -10.44 13.41 19.84
CA GLY A 32 -9.23 12.83 19.29
C GLY A 32 -7.92 13.25 19.97
N ALA A 33 -7.99 14.01 21.07
CA ALA A 33 -6.84 14.38 21.90
C ALA A 33 -6.92 13.69 23.27
N TRP A 34 -5.74 13.32 23.81
CA TRP A 34 -5.62 12.76 25.15
C TRP A 34 -5.13 13.81 26.13
N TYR A 35 -5.68 13.77 27.33
CA TYR A 35 -5.34 14.60 28.48
C TYR A 35 -5.11 13.71 29.71
N TRP A 36 -4.35 14.21 30.67
CA TRP A 36 -4.20 13.58 31.97
C TRP A 36 -4.70 14.52 33.07
N LEU A 37 -5.65 14.03 33.85
CA LEU A 37 -6.13 14.71 35.06
C LEU A 37 -5.52 13.99 36.24
N ASP A 38 -4.70 14.70 37.01
CA ASP A 38 -4.00 14.13 38.17
C ASP A 38 -4.98 13.45 39.14
N PRO A 39 -4.80 12.20 39.50
CA PRO A 39 -5.78 11.48 40.34
C PRO A 39 -5.97 12.06 41.78
N ALA A 40 -4.98 12.77 42.32
CA ALA A 40 -5.05 13.33 43.65
C ALA A 40 -5.65 14.76 43.66
N THR A 41 -5.32 15.56 42.64
CA THR A 41 -5.70 16.97 42.58
C THR A 41 -6.79 17.27 41.57
N HIS A 42 -7.06 16.34 40.64
CA HIS A 42 -7.90 16.50 39.44
C HIS A 42 -7.43 17.58 38.46
N ALA A 43 -6.25 18.15 38.69
CA ALA A 43 -5.70 19.18 37.81
C ALA A 43 -5.28 18.61 36.46
N MET A 44 -5.51 19.35 35.38
CA MET A 44 -5.03 19.02 34.08
C MET A 44 -3.51 19.13 33.99
N ALA A 45 -2.85 18.07 33.58
CA ALA A 45 -1.40 18.03 33.40
C ALA A 45 -0.95 18.86 32.19
N THR A 46 0.20 19.51 32.34
CA THR A 46 0.96 20.17 31.29
C THR A 46 2.46 19.86 31.49
N GLY A 47 3.26 20.03 30.40
CA GLY A 47 4.67 19.74 30.45
C GLY A 47 4.98 18.26 30.62
N PHE A 48 6.11 17.98 31.27
CA PHE A 48 6.62 16.62 31.47
C PHE A 48 5.91 15.95 32.66
N GLN A 49 5.46 14.70 32.47
CA GLN A 49 4.73 13.93 33.48
C GLN A 49 5.18 12.48 33.49
N THR A 50 5.42 11.92 34.68
CA THR A 50 5.60 10.47 34.85
C THR A 50 4.29 9.85 35.30
N ILE A 51 3.73 8.95 34.46
CA ILE A 51 2.45 8.29 34.69
C ILE A 51 2.67 6.77 34.64
N GLY A 52 2.58 6.14 35.79
CA GLY A 52 2.99 4.76 35.97
C GLY A 52 4.49 4.58 35.75
N SER A 53 4.88 3.72 34.80
CA SER A 53 6.30 3.51 34.44
C SER A 53 6.72 4.25 33.17
N CYS A 54 5.87 5.11 32.62
CA CYS A 54 6.14 5.82 31.37
C CYS A 54 6.17 7.33 31.59
N GLU A 55 6.94 8.00 30.73
CA GLU A 55 7.04 9.46 30.73
C GLU A 55 6.26 10.00 29.53
N TYR A 56 5.59 11.14 29.72
CA TYR A 56 4.75 11.79 28.71
C TYR A 56 5.01 13.30 28.71
N ILE A 57 4.75 13.95 27.58
CA ILE A 57 4.76 15.40 27.47
C ILE A 57 3.37 15.87 27.05
N PHE A 58 2.86 16.88 27.74
CA PHE A 58 1.62 17.57 27.41
C PHE A 58 1.95 19.02 27.06
N ASN A 59 1.32 19.53 26.00
CA ASN A 59 1.51 20.93 25.62
C ASN A 59 0.83 21.89 26.64
N SER A 60 0.97 23.21 26.43
CA SER A 60 0.37 24.22 27.30
C SER A 60 -1.16 24.20 27.38
N SER A 61 -1.85 23.58 26.40
CA SER A 61 -3.31 23.34 26.43
C SER A 61 -3.69 21.97 27.02
N GLY A 62 -2.75 21.25 27.62
CA GLY A 62 -2.94 19.93 28.24
C GLY A 62 -3.07 18.76 27.27
N LYS A 63 -2.90 18.96 25.96
CA LYS A 63 -2.95 17.86 24.99
C LYS A 63 -1.66 17.06 25.04
N MET A 64 -1.80 15.73 25.14
CA MET A 64 -0.66 14.81 25.04
C MET A 64 0.02 14.93 23.69
N MET A 65 1.33 15.07 23.68
CA MET A 65 2.16 15.00 22.49
C MET A 65 2.35 13.53 22.08
N ALA A 66 2.23 13.24 20.78
CA ALA A 66 2.44 11.89 20.24
C ALA A 66 3.00 11.99 18.83
N ASN A 67 3.84 11.03 18.44
CA ASN A 67 4.48 10.96 17.13
C ASN A 67 5.24 12.25 16.75
N CYS A 68 5.91 12.87 17.68
CA CYS A 68 6.64 14.12 17.44
C CYS A 68 7.81 14.29 18.41
N TRP A 69 8.74 15.14 18.03
CA TRP A 69 9.78 15.65 18.93
C TRP A 69 9.27 16.88 19.65
N SER A 70 9.55 16.96 20.94
CA SER A 70 9.20 18.10 21.76
C SER A 70 10.34 18.44 22.73
N ASN A 71 10.46 19.73 23.05
CA ASN A 71 11.40 20.22 24.05
C ASN A 71 10.80 19.99 25.44
N GLY A 72 11.48 19.18 26.27
CA GLY A 72 11.00 18.85 27.61
C GLY A 72 11.48 19.84 28.70
N ASP A 73 12.79 20.09 28.78
CA ASP A 73 13.42 20.87 29.84
C ASP A 73 14.34 21.99 29.34
N GLY A 74 14.31 22.30 28.06
CA GLY A 74 15.12 23.33 27.42
C GLY A 74 16.50 22.87 26.94
N SER A 75 16.99 21.72 27.37
CA SER A 75 18.31 21.18 26.97
C SER A 75 18.20 19.93 26.12
N CYS A 76 17.15 19.16 26.31
CA CYS A 76 16.92 17.89 25.57
C CYS A 76 15.63 17.91 24.74
N MET A 77 15.69 17.24 23.62
CA MET A 77 14.53 16.90 22.80
C MET A 77 14.07 15.48 23.13
N TYR A 78 12.77 15.30 23.28
CA TYR A 78 12.16 14.00 23.55
C TYR A 78 11.20 13.62 22.43
N HIS A 79 11.35 12.41 21.92
CA HIS A 79 10.39 11.85 20.99
C HIS A 79 9.30 11.10 21.73
N SER A 80 8.05 11.40 21.42
CA SER A 80 6.89 10.67 21.93
C SER A 80 6.40 9.67 20.87
N SER A 81 6.26 8.41 21.28
CA SER A 81 5.70 7.33 20.45
C SER A 81 4.23 7.56 20.08
N SER A 82 3.64 6.65 19.31
CA SER A 82 2.22 6.70 18.98
C SER A 82 1.29 6.58 20.20
N SER A 83 1.77 5.98 21.29
CA SER A 83 1.06 5.95 22.58
C SER A 83 1.21 7.24 23.39
N GLY A 84 2.05 8.17 22.95
CA GLY A 84 2.44 9.38 23.64
C GLY A 84 3.57 9.18 24.66
N ALA A 85 3.94 7.92 25.00
CA ALA A 85 5.07 7.66 25.88
C ALA A 85 6.39 8.07 25.20
N ILE A 86 7.28 8.69 25.96
CA ILE A 86 8.62 9.06 25.50
C ILE A 86 9.41 7.78 25.24
N ASP A 87 10.03 7.70 24.07
CA ASP A 87 10.79 6.53 23.63
C ASP A 87 12.21 6.84 23.18
N LEU A 88 12.50 8.08 22.80
CA LEU A 88 13.83 8.52 22.38
C LEU A 88 14.18 9.87 23.03
N LYS A 89 15.50 10.07 23.25
CA LYS A 89 16.07 11.31 23.77
C LYS A 89 17.15 11.82 22.81
N GLY A 90 17.22 13.11 22.60
CA GLY A 90 18.20 13.73 21.73
C GLY A 90 18.56 15.14 22.16
N ILE A 91 19.56 15.70 21.51
CA ILE A 91 20.02 17.08 21.67
C ILE A 91 19.83 17.79 20.33
N MET A 92 19.26 18.99 20.35
CA MET A 92 19.19 19.83 19.16
C MET A 92 20.57 20.37 18.82
N THR A 93 20.99 20.14 17.58
CA THR A 93 22.25 20.67 17.03
C THR A 93 21.93 21.48 15.76
N ASP A 94 22.92 22.18 15.20
CA ASP A 94 22.79 22.90 13.93
C ASP A 94 22.45 21.96 12.75
N SER A 95 22.81 20.67 12.86
CA SER A 95 22.54 19.64 11.84
C SER A 95 21.22 18.89 12.06
N GLY A 96 20.51 19.15 13.17
CA GLY A 96 19.28 18.47 13.53
C GLY A 96 19.34 17.81 14.92
N ILE A 97 18.44 16.86 15.18
CA ILE A 97 18.38 16.16 16.46
C ILE A 97 19.40 15.03 16.49
N GLN A 98 20.40 15.16 17.32
CA GLN A 98 21.39 14.12 17.60
C GLN A 98 20.85 13.20 18.71
N LEU A 99 20.72 11.92 18.39
CA LEU A 99 20.17 10.92 19.32
C LEU A 99 21.23 10.51 20.35
N ILE A 100 20.82 10.45 21.64
CA ILE A 100 21.67 10.01 22.75
C ILE A 100 20.99 8.88 23.54
N ASP A 101 21.81 8.08 24.23
CA ASP A 101 21.33 7.13 25.24
C ASP A 101 21.16 7.82 26.63
N ASP A 102 20.70 7.07 27.60
CA ASP A 102 20.52 7.58 29.00
C ASP A 102 21.83 8.02 29.64
N GLY A 103 22.95 7.50 29.17
CA GLY A 103 24.30 7.92 29.61
C GLY A 103 24.83 9.16 28.88
N GLY A 104 24.07 9.70 27.90
CA GLY A 104 24.48 10.85 27.09
C GLY A 104 25.40 10.49 25.92
N ASN A 105 25.61 9.19 25.63
CA ASN A 105 26.44 8.77 24.50
C ASN A 105 25.65 8.87 23.20
N VAL A 106 26.30 9.32 22.14
CA VAL A 106 25.71 9.44 20.78
C VAL A 106 25.38 8.06 20.21
N ARG A 107 24.16 7.91 19.70
CA ARG A 107 23.69 6.69 19.01
C ARG A 107 23.78 6.87 17.50
N THR A 108 24.24 5.84 16.78
CA THR A 108 24.42 5.86 15.33
C THR A 108 23.83 4.63 14.67
N GLY A 109 23.58 4.68 13.36
CA GLY A 109 23.04 3.56 12.58
C GLY A 109 21.57 3.29 12.89
N TRP A 110 21.17 2.01 12.75
CA TRP A 110 19.78 1.59 12.97
C TRP A 110 19.42 1.58 14.45
N ILE A 111 18.29 2.20 14.77
CA ILE A 111 17.72 2.27 16.11
C ILE A 111 16.29 1.71 16.05
N GLU A 112 15.96 0.84 16.99
CA GLU A 112 14.59 0.36 17.20
C GLU A 112 14.07 0.85 18.53
N SER A 113 12.85 1.41 18.52
CA SER A 113 12.16 1.85 19.73
C SER A 113 10.64 1.75 19.53
N GLN A 114 9.95 1.15 20.49
CA GLN A 114 8.48 1.00 20.51
C GLN A 114 7.88 0.49 19.17
N GLY A 115 8.56 -0.48 18.55
CA GLY A 115 8.13 -1.05 17.26
C GLY A 115 8.36 -0.14 16.03
N SER A 116 8.99 1.01 16.21
CA SER A 116 9.41 1.93 15.15
C SER A 116 10.92 1.81 14.91
N ARG A 117 11.33 2.05 13.67
CA ARG A 117 12.74 2.06 13.29
C ARG A 117 13.17 3.45 12.86
N TYR A 118 14.40 3.81 13.23
CA TYR A 118 15.04 5.09 12.93
C TYR A 118 16.43 4.81 12.38
N TYR A 119 17.01 5.80 11.72
CA TYR A 119 18.41 5.71 11.30
C TYR A 119 19.13 7.01 11.62
N CYS A 120 20.26 6.88 12.31
CA CYS A 120 21.12 8.01 12.64
C CYS A 120 22.39 8.01 11.77
N SER A 121 22.81 9.18 11.34
CA SER A 121 24.11 9.38 10.66
C SER A 121 25.28 8.93 11.52
N ALA A 122 26.49 8.99 10.96
CA ALA A 122 27.72 8.74 11.72
C ALA A 122 27.91 9.73 12.90
N ASP A 123 27.33 10.94 12.77
CA ASP A 123 27.36 11.96 13.82
C ASP A 123 26.16 11.84 14.79
N GLY A 124 25.36 10.77 14.65
CA GLY A 124 24.18 10.50 15.49
C GLY A 124 22.94 11.32 15.16
N VAL A 125 22.93 12.09 14.07
CA VAL A 125 21.78 12.88 13.68
C VAL A 125 20.72 11.98 13.06
N ILE A 126 19.47 12.06 13.57
CA ILE A 126 18.32 11.35 13.02
C ILE A 126 18.06 11.79 11.57
N LEU A 127 17.96 10.83 10.68
CA LEU A 127 17.66 11.10 9.28
C LEU A 127 16.15 11.17 9.02
N THR A 128 15.77 12.06 8.09
CA THR A 128 14.39 12.24 7.62
C THR A 128 14.35 12.28 6.09
N GLY A 129 13.17 12.11 5.51
CA GLY A 129 13.00 12.08 4.05
C GLY A 129 13.60 10.82 3.42
N TRP A 130 13.89 10.91 2.12
CA TRP A 130 14.50 9.82 1.36
C TRP A 130 15.98 9.65 1.71
N GLN A 131 16.37 8.40 2.02
CA GLN A 131 17.74 8.05 2.38
C GLN A 131 18.16 6.76 1.66
N GLN A 132 19.37 6.75 1.13
CA GLN A 132 19.97 5.52 0.59
C GLN A 132 20.95 4.92 1.61
N ILE A 133 20.60 3.76 2.15
CA ILE A 133 21.38 3.07 3.18
C ILE A 133 21.77 1.70 2.64
N ALA A 134 23.06 1.43 2.57
CA ALA A 134 23.61 0.17 2.03
C ALA A 134 23.02 -0.20 0.64
N GLY A 135 22.84 0.80 -0.24
CA GLY A 135 22.33 0.61 -1.61
C GLY A 135 20.80 0.50 -1.73
N SER A 136 20.07 0.47 -0.64
CA SER A 136 18.60 0.42 -0.63
C SER A 136 18.00 1.78 -0.24
N TRP A 137 16.87 2.15 -0.86
CA TRP A 137 16.15 3.37 -0.55
C TRP A 137 15.13 3.14 0.55
N TYR A 138 15.08 4.08 1.49
CA TYR A 138 14.16 4.17 2.62
C TYR A 138 13.58 5.58 2.69
N TYR A 139 12.42 5.70 3.33
CA TYR A 139 11.85 7.00 3.65
C TYR A 139 11.62 7.09 5.16
N PHE A 140 12.05 8.20 5.75
CA PHE A 140 11.82 8.52 7.15
C PHE A 140 10.90 9.73 7.26
N ASN A 141 9.87 9.61 8.05
CA ASN A 141 8.93 10.69 8.31
C ASN A 141 9.63 11.89 8.96
N SER A 142 8.92 13.02 9.08
CA SER A 142 9.47 14.24 9.71
C SER A 142 9.86 14.06 11.19
N ASP A 143 9.34 13.04 11.84
CA ASP A 143 9.71 12.64 13.21
C ASP A 143 10.87 11.63 13.27
N GLY A 144 11.41 11.24 12.12
CA GLY A 144 12.51 10.28 11.97
C GLY A 144 12.09 8.82 11.88
N ARG A 145 10.81 8.48 12.02
CA ARG A 145 10.35 7.08 11.90
C ARG A 145 10.40 6.60 10.48
N MET A 146 10.94 5.39 10.28
CA MET A 146 10.94 4.70 9.01
C MET A 146 9.50 4.44 8.54
N ALA A 147 9.18 4.90 7.34
CA ALA A 147 7.88 4.63 6.72
C ALA A 147 7.84 3.22 6.13
N THR A 148 6.64 2.62 6.09
CA THR A 148 6.34 1.34 5.44
C THR A 148 5.00 1.41 4.75
N GLY A 149 4.78 0.53 3.76
CA GLY A 149 3.53 0.52 2.99
C GLY A 149 3.47 1.61 1.92
N TRP A 150 2.28 2.08 1.61
CA TRP A 150 2.09 3.15 0.64
C TRP A 150 2.55 4.50 1.18
N LEU A 151 3.39 5.17 0.40
CA LEU A 151 3.88 6.53 0.65
C LEU A 151 3.45 7.44 -0.49
N ASN A 152 2.81 8.56 -0.17
CA ASN A 152 2.63 9.67 -1.11
C ASN A 152 3.65 10.76 -0.77
N ASP A 153 4.53 11.06 -1.72
CA ASP A 153 5.49 12.15 -1.60
C ASP A 153 5.42 13.04 -2.84
N GLY A 154 5.04 14.29 -2.64
CA GLY A 154 4.88 15.28 -3.71
C GLY A 154 3.86 14.87 -4.80
N GLY A 155 2.84 14.07 -4.47
CA GLY A 155 1.84 13.56 -5.42
C GLY A 155 2.25 12.27 -6.13
N ASN A 156 3.46 11.78 -5.92
CA ASN A 156 3.93 10.49 -6.41
C ASN A 156 3.72 9.41 -5.36
N TRP A 157 3.26 8.24 -5.79
CA TRP A 157 3.06 7.09 -4.91
C TRP A 157 4.23 6.12 -5.02
N TYR A 158 4.68 5.62 -3.88
CA TYR A 158 5.73 4.63 -3.71
C TYR A 158 5.26 3.50 -2.80
N TRP A 159 5.90 2.35 -2.90
CA TRP A 159 5.69 1.27 -1.96
C TRP A 159 6.98 0.97 -1.19
N LEU A 160 6.89 1.06 0.13
CA LEU A 160 7.94 0.68 1.07
C LEU A 160 7.57 -0.69 1.66
N ASP A 161 8.47 -1.64 1.56
CA ASP A 161 8.21 -3.01 2.04
C ASP A 161 7.79 -3.02 3.51
N SER A 162 6.72 -3.73 3.84
CA SER A 162 6.09 -3.66 5.16
C SER A 162 6.97 -4.18 6.30
N ALA A 163 7.93 -5.06 6.02
CA ALA A 163 8.83 -5.62 7.01
C ALA A 163 10.18 -4.89 7.06
N SER A 164 10.76 -4.62 5.89
CA SER A 164 12.10 -4.05 5.78
C SER A 164 12.13 -2.53 5.65
N GLY A 165 11.06 -1.90 5.18
CA GLY A 165 11.02 -0.48 4.82
C GLY A 165 11.69 -0.15 3.48
N ILE A 166 12.25 -1.13 2.78
CA ILE A 166 12.94 -0.92 1.51
C ILE A 166 11.94 -0.53 0.42
N MET A 167 12.25 0.53 -0.33
CA MET A 167 11.47 0.93 -1.50
C MET A 167 11.47 -0.18 -2.56
N LYS A 168 10.30 -0.59 -3.00
CA LYS A 168 10.11 -1.59 -4.05
C LYS A 168 10.07 -0.97 -5.43
N THR A 169 10.49 -1.73 -6.43
CA THR A 169 10.33 -1.45 -7.85
C THR A 169 9.79 -2.68 -8.57
N GLY A 170 9.23 -2.50 -9.76
CA GLY A 170 8.61 -3.58 -10.54
C GLY A 170 7.18 -3.88 -10.11
N TRP A 171 6.72 -5.08 -10.40
CA TRP A 171 5.36 -5.52 -10.11
C TRP A 171 5.11 -5.71 -8.62
N LEU A 172 3.98 -5.20 -8.16
CA LEU A 172 3.49 -5.32 -6.78
C LEU A 172 2.05 -5.85 -6.79
N SER A 173 1.82 -6.99 -6.15
CA SER A 173 0.46 -7.52 -5.89
C SER A 173 0.01 -7.14 -4.48
N ARG A 174 -1.22 -6.60 -4.38
CA ARG A 174 -1.87 -6.29 -3.09
C ARG A 174 -3.32 -6.76 -3.14
N GLY A 175 -3.58 -7.90 -2.50
CA GLY A 175 -4.83 -8.62 -2.70
C GLY A 175 -4.95 -9.06 -4.17
N ASP A 176 -6.10 -8.83 -4.79
CA ASP A 176 -6.35 -9.15 -6.20
C ASP A 176 -5.93 -8.04 -7.17
N THR A 177 -5.23 -7.01 -6.67
CA THR A 177 -4.85 -5.84 -7.48
C THR A 177 -3.35 -5.82 -7.74
N TRP A 178 -2.98 -5.57 -8.99
CA TRP A 178 -1.61 -5.38 -9.42
C TRP A 178 -1.28 -3.92 -9.66
N TYR A 179 -0.08 -3.53 -9.26
CA TYR A 179 0.53 -2.21 -9.44
C TYR A 179 1.91 -2.37 -10.07
N TYR A 180 2.42 -1.32 -10.69
CA TYR A 180 3.80 -1.29 -11.17
C TYR A 180 4.54 -0.07 -10.65
N LEU A 181 5.69 -0.30 -10.03
CA LEU A 181 6.57 0.71 -9.45
C LEU A 181 7.76 0.88 -10.39
N ASP A 182 7.79 1.98 -11.14
CA ASP A 182 8.72 2.17 -12.25
C ASP A 182 10.12 2.53 -11.77
N ALA A 183 11.05 1.60 -11.91
CA ALA A 183 12.46 1.79 -11.53
C ALA A 183 13.11 2.96 -12.30
N ALA A 184 12.75 3.15 -13.58
CA ALA A 184 13.28 4.25 -14.39
C ALA A 184 12.80 5.62 -13.93
N ARG A 185 11.68 5.66 -13.20
CA ARG A 185 11.12 6.86 -12.57
C ARG A 185 11.39 6.91 -11.05
N GLY A 186 12.44 6.23 -10.59
CA GLY A 186 12.82 6.22 -9.18
C GLY A 186 11.83 5.48 -8.26
N GLY A 187 11.08 4.51 -8.75
CA GLY A 187 10.12 3.73 -7.97
C GLY A 187 8.71 4.29 -7.89
N VAL A 188 8.39 5.33 -8.70
CA VAL A 188 7.05 5.92 -8.76
C VAL A 188 6.05 4.93 -9.32
N MET A 189 4.89 4.81 -8.70
CA MET A 189 3.78 3.98 -9.17
C MET A 189 3.19 4.52 -10.48
N LEU A 190 3.06 3.66 -11.49
CA LEU A 190 2.38 4.03 -12.73
C LEU A 190 0.87 4.17 -12.49
N SER A 191 0.28 5.19 -13.09
CA SER A 191 -1.16 5.45 -12.99
C SER A 191 -1.69 6.20 -14.22
N ASN A 192 -3.00 6.16 -14.42
CA ASN A 192 -3.75 6.96 -15.38
C ASN A 192 -3.23 6.89 -16.80
N GLY A 193 -2.94 5.70 -17.33
CA GLY A 193 -2.44 5.57 -18.70
C GLY A 193 -2.11 4.15 -19.14
N TRP A 194 -1.62 4.08 -20.37
CA TRP A 194 -1.00 2.90 -20.95
C TRP A 194 0.52 3.01 -20.86
N TYR A 195 1.17 1.90 -20.52
CA TYR A 195 2.62 1.85 -20.36
C TYR A 195 3.18 0.54 -20.91
N TRP A 196 4.22 0.65 -21.74
CA TRP A 196 4.95 -0.49 -22.26
C TRP A 196 5.89 -1.03 -21.18
N ILE A 197 5.64 -2.28 -20.74
CA ILE A 197 6.44 -2.94 -19.70
C ILE A 197 6.89 -4.31 -20.24
N GLY A 198 8.19 -4.47 -20.42
CA GLY A 198 8.74 -5.66 -21.08
C GLY A 198 8.29 -5.73 -22.54
N SER A 199 7.39 -6.63 -22.88
CA SER A 199 6.86 -6.84 -24.23
C SER A 199 5.35 -6.61 -24.33
N THR A 200 4.74 -5.93 -23.36
CA THR A 200 3.29 -5.81 -23.26
C THR A 200 2.90 -4.40 -22.81
N ASP A 201 1.85 -3.85 -23.43
CA ASP A 201 1.20 -2.63 -22.97
C ASP A 201 0.22 -2.93 -21.85
N TYR A 202 0.39 -2.26 -20.71
CA TYR A 202 -0.51 -2.37 -19.56
C TYR A 202 -1.24 -1.06 -19.31
N LYS A 203 -2.51 -1.17 -18.96
CA LYS A 203 -3.33 -0.02 -18.57
C LYS A 203 -3.48 0.06 -17.07
N PHE A 204 -3.23 1.25 -16.54
CA PHE A 204 -3.40 1.55 -15.12
C PHE A 204 -4.49 2.60 -14.94
N SER A 205 -5.32 2.42 -13.90
CA SER A 205 -6.32 3.38 -13.47
C SER A 205 -5.69 4.62 -12.84
N SER A 206 -6.50 5.62 -12.51
CA SER A 206 -6.05 6.79 -11.75
C SER A 206 -5.54 6.45 -10.34
N SER A 207 -6.00 5.33 -9.75
CA SER A 207 -5.50 4.82 -8.46
C SER A 207 -4.25 3.95 -8.59
N GLY A 208 -3.70 3.77 -9.81
CA GLY A 208 -2.54 2.93 -10.07
C GLY A 208 -2.85 1.43 -10.21
N ALA A 209 -4.11 1.01 -10.06
CA ALA A 209 -4.47 -0.38 -10.28
C ALA A 209 -4.34 -0.77 -11.75
N MET A 210 -3.69 -1.89 -12.05
CA MET A 210 -3.65 -2.48 -13.39
C MET A 210 -5.06 -2.97 -13.75
N VAL A 211 -5.61 -2.43 -14.84
CA VAL A 211 -7.00 -2.71 -15.29
C VAL A 211 -7.06 -3.38 -16.65
N GLY A 212 -5.95 -3.57 -17.33
CA GLY A 212 -5.87 -4.25 -18.61
C GLY A 212 -4.46 -4.43 -19.10
N ALA A 213 -4.32 -5.32 -20.07
CA ALA A 213 -3.09 -5.53 -20.83
C ALA A 213 -3.45 -5.67 -22.29
N TRP A 214 -2.62 -5.09 -23.15
CA TRP A 214 -2.71 -5.28 -24.60
C TRP A 214 -1.62 -6.25 -25.01
N VAL A 215 -2.02 -7.34 -25.63
CA VAL A 215 -1.11 -8.37 -26.13
C VAL A 215 -1.19 -8.33 -27.65
N ASP A 216 -0.06 -8.15 -28.31
CA ASP A 216 -0.01 -8.25 -29.76
C ASP A 216 -0.05 -9.73 -30.15
N VAL A 217 -1.27 -10.19 -30.45
CA VAL A 217 -1.51 -11.57 -30.85
C VAL A 217 -1.49 -11.63 -32.38
N PRO A 218 -0.66 -12.50 -33.01
CA PRO A 218 -0.70 -12.71 -34.43
C PRO A 218 -2.12 -13.06 -34.89
N CYS A 219 -2.68 -12.26 -35.80
CA CYS A 219 -4.06 -12.42 -36.23
C CYS A 219 -4.14 -13.12 -37.58
N TYR A 220 -4.70 -14.34 -37.63
CA TYR A 220 -5.20 -14.93 -38.86
C TYR A 220 -6.59 -14.38 -39.16
N SER A 221 -6.85 -14.08 -40.44
CA SER A 221 -8.20 -13.91 -40.92
C SER A 221 -8.90 -15.29 -41.01
N GLN A 222 -10.15 -15.35 -40.56
CA GLN A 222 -10.93 -16.60 -40.70
C GLN A 222 -11.22 -16.96 -42.17
N TYR A 223 -11.28 -15.97 -43.04
CA TYR A 223 -11.56 -16.18 -44.46
C TYR A 223 -10.29 -16.57 -45.23
N PRO A 224 -10.49 -17.30 -46.36
CA PRO A 224 -11.76 -17.90 -46.83
C PRO A 224 -12.10 -19.25 -46.19
N GLU A 225 -11.16 -19.89 -45.43
CA GLU A 225 -11.23 -21.29 -45.04
C GLU A 225 -12.24 -21.60 -43.94
N LEU A 226 -12.51 -20.65 -43.04
CA LEU A 226 -13.38 -20.80 -41.86
C LEU A 226 -14.39 -19.65 -41.75
N PRO A 227 -15.32 -19.50 -42.69
CA PRO A 227 -16.21 -18.33 -42.74
C PRO A 227 -17.12 -18.17 -41.53
N THR A 228 -17.31 -19.19 -40.71
CA THR A 228 -18.05 -19.16 -39.43
C THR A 228 -17.22 -19.66 -38.25
N GLY A 229 -15.89 -19.72 -38.39
CA GLY A 229 -14.97 -20.27 -37.40
C GLY A 229 -14.23 -19.21 -36.57
N CYS A 230 -14.84 -18.04 -36.35
CA CYS A 230 -14.19 -16.92 -35.64
C CYS A 230 -13.62 -17.32 -34.27
N GLU A 231 -14.34 -18.14 -33.52
CA GLU A 231 -13.95 -18.58 -32.18
C GLU A 231 -12.72 -19.50 -32.23
N SER A 232 -12.66 -20.44 -33.19
CA SER A 232 -11.52 -21.36 -33.34
C SER A 232 -10.27 -20.64 -33.86
N VAL A 233 -10.44 -19.63 -34.73
CA VAL A 233 -9.34 -18.79 -35.20
C VAL A 233 -8.82 -17.89 -34.08
N ALA A 234 -9.71 -17.33 -33.24
CA ALA A 234 -9.31 -16.54 -32.04
C ALA A 234 -8.48 -17.41 -31.10
N LEU A 235 -8.90 -18.65 -30.82
CA LEU A 235 -8.10 -19.57 -29.99
C LEU A 235 -6.77 -19.94 -30.68
N THR A 236 -6.73 -20.15 -31.97
CA THR A 236 -5.48 -20.41 -32.70
C THR A 236 -4.51 -19.23 -32.58
N ASN A 237 -5.01 -18.01 -32.75
CA ASN A 237 -4.20 -16.80 -32.60
C ASN A 237 -3.62 -16.71 -31.18
N LEU A 238 -4.42 -16.96 -30.14
CA LEU A 238 -3.96 -16.97 -28.77
C LEU A 238 -2.89 -18.04 -28.49
N LEU A 239 -3.10 -19.26 -28.98
CA LEU A 239 -2.11 -20.34 -28.84
C LEU A 239 -0.81 -20.02 -29.58
N ASN A 240 -0.88 -19.41 -30.76
CA ASN A 240 0.32 -18.98 -31.49
C ASN A 240 1.08 -17.87 -30.80
N TYR A 241 0.40 -17.00 -30.08
CA TYR A 241 1.05 -16.04 -29.19
C TYR A 241 1.91 -16.75 -28.12
N TYR A 242 1.45 -17.89 -27.62
CA TYR A 242 2.23 -18.73 -26.69
C TYR A 242 3.25 -19.67 -27.39
N GLY A 243 3.45 -19.51 -28.71
CA GLY A 243 4.56 -20.17 -29.42
C GLY A 243 4.23 -21.54 -30.04
N PHE A 244 2.94 -21.94 -30.11
CA PHE A 244 2.57 -23.26 -30.64
C PHE A 244 2.71 -23.39 -32.16
N GLY A 245 2.72 -22.29 -32.92
CA GLY A 245 2.97 -22.32 -34.38
C GLY A 245 1.86 -23.01 -35.19
N LEU A 246 0.61 -22.91 -34.82
CA LEU A 246 -0.53 -23.60 -35.41
C LEU A 246 -1.00 -22.93 -36.70
N GLY A 247 -1.33 -23.73 -37.72
CA GLY A 247 -2.11 -23.28 -38.85
C GLY A 247 -3.55 -22.93 -38.42
N LYS A 248 -4.18 -21.93 -39.09
CA LYS A 248 -5.46 -21.35 -38.66
C LYS A 248 -6.65 -22.33 -38.60
N THR A 249 -6.59 -23.47 -39.27
CA THR A 249 -7.67 -24.45 -39.28
C THR A 249 -7.52 -25.57 -38.27
N ILE A 250 -6.33 -25.71 -37.64
CA ILE A 250 -6.00 -26.86 -36.78
C ILE A 250 -6.99 -27.02 -35.63
N ILE A 251 -7.31 -25.94 -34.92
CA ILE A 251 -8.27 -26.00 -33.81
C ILE A 251 -9.67 -26.39 -34.31
N ALA A 252 -10.12 -25.82 -35.43
CA ALA A 252 -11.43 -26.10 -35.99
C ALA A 252 -11.55 -27.54 -36.50
N ASP A 253 -10.48 -28.09 -37.09
CA ASP A 253 -10.50 -29.40 -37.71
C ASP A 253 -10.38 -30.56 -36.70
N TYR A 254 -9.49 -30.42 -35.71
CA TYR A 254 -9.04 -31.55 -34.90
C TYR A 254 -9.47 -31.46 -33.44
N TYR A 255 -9.68 -30.27 -32.87
CA TYR A 255 -9.87 -30.09 -31.45
C TYR A 255 -11.22 -29.52 -31.05
N LEU A 256 -11.90 -28.80 -31.96
CA LEU A 256 -13.21 -28.22 -31.72
C LEU A 256 -14.28 -29.33 -31.65
N PRO A 257 -14.97 -29.50 -30.50
CA PRO A 257 -16.11 -30.44 -30.48
C PRO A 257 -17.19 -30.02 -31.47
N LYS A 258 -17.68 -30.96 -32.25
CA LYS A 258 -18.70 -30.71 -33.28
C LYS A 258 -20.00 -31.36 -32.87
N GLY A 259 -21.10 -30.61 -32.99
CA GLY A 259 -22.47 -31.03 -32.72
C GLY A 259 -23.41 -30.73 -33.91
N SER A 260 -24.61 -31.24 -33.85
CA SER A 260 -25.61 -31.02 -34.91
C SER A 260 -27.02 -30.71 -34.35
N ASN A 261 -27.14 -30.47 -33.03
CA ASN A 261 -28.44 -30.44 -32.31
C ASN A 261 -28.74 -29.09 -31.62
N GLY A 262 -28.13 -28.00 -32.07
CA GLY A 262 -28.31 -26.69 -31.44
C GLY A 262 -27.65 -26.54 -30.09
N ASN A 263 -26.71 -27.42 -29.71
CA ASN A 263 -25.95 -27.32 -28.45
C ASN A 263 -24.68 -26.48 -28.63
N PHE A 264 -24.84 -25.17 -28.60
CA PHE A 264 -23.71 -24.22 -28.70
C PHE A 264 -22.79 -24.20 -27.47
N VAL A 265 -23.20 -24.81 -26.35
CA VAL A 265 -22.47 -24.69 -25.10
C VAL A 265 -21.25 -25.62 -25.06
N THR A 266 -21.39 -26.86 -25.49
CA THR A 266 -20.32 -27.87 -25.39
C THR A 266 -19.71 -28.26 -26.72
N ALA A 267 -20.30 -27.81 -27.82
CA ALA A 267 -19.83 -28.13 -29.20
C ALA A 267 -20.08 -26.96 -30.16
N PHE A 268 -19.32 -26.91 -31.23
CA PHE A 268 -19.62 -26.08 -32.38
C PHE A 268 -20.78 -26.70 -33.16
N ASP A 269 -21.91 -26.02 -33.29
CA ASP A 269 -23.03 -26.49 -34.07
C ASP A 269 -22.85 -26.08 -35.53
N GLY A 270 -22.86 -27.05 -36.43
CA GLY A 270 -22.61 -26.86 -37.86
C GLY A 270 -21.17 -27.16 -38.30
N ASN A 271 -20.75 -26.55 -39.39
CA ASN A 271 -19.41 -26.72 -39.97
C ASN A 271 -18.73 -25.37 -40.14
N PRO A 272 -17.63 -25.10 -39.44
CA PRO A 272 -16.94 -23.82 -39.49
C PRO A 272 -16.38 -23.45 -40.86
N ARG A 273 -16.30 -24.43 -41.79
CA ARG A 273 -15.85 -24.24 -43.17
C ARG A 273 -16.97 -23.85 -44.15
N ARG A 274 -18.21 -23.65 -43.68
CA ARG A 274 -19.36 -23.29 -44.53
C ARG A 274 -19.97 -21.97 -44.09
N SER A 275 -20.38 -21.16 -45.07
CA SER A 275 -20.98 -19.83 -44.85
C SER A 275 -22.52 -19.85 -44.86
N SER A 276 -23.16 -20.99 -45.08
CA SER A 276 -24.62 -21.09 -45.15
C SER A 276 -25.14 -22.41 -44.60
N GLY A 277 -26.37 -22.42 -44.07
CA GLY A 277 -27.07 -23.66 -43.69
C GLY A 277 -27.53 -23.78 -42.25
N GLY A 278 -28.09 -22.73 -41.66
CA GLY A 278 -28.68 -22.76 -40.31
C GLY A 278 -27.87 -22.00 -39.27
N LEU A 279 -28.21 -22.22 -37.98
CA LEU A 279 -27.45 -21.68 -36.86
C LEU A 279 -26.07 -22.34 -36.83
N MET A 280 -25.01 -21.52 -36.79
CA MET A 280 -23.62 -22.00 -36.71
C MET A 280 -22.83 -21.18 -35.73
N GLY A 281 -22.04 -21.85 -34.87
CA GLY A 281 -21.20 -21.22 -33.87
C GLY A 281 -21.07 -22.04 -32.63
N CYS A 282 -20.43 -21.47 -31.65
CA CYS A 282 -20.34 -22.00 -30.28
C CYS A 282 -20.14 -20.84 -29.29
N VAL A 283 -20.23 -21.15 -28.00
CA VAL A 283 -19.92 -20.22 -26.91
C VAL A 283 -18.66 -20.64 -26.18
N ALA A 284 -18.17 -19.78 -25.28
CA ALA A 284 -16.90 -19.93 -24.59
C ALA A 284 -16.60 -21.34 -24.02
N PRO A 285 -17.53 -22.11 -23.42
CA PRO A 285 -17.22 -23.46 -22.94
C PRO A 285 -16.76 -24.42 -24.03
N ALA A 286 -17.33 -24.37 -25.27
CA ALA A 286 -16.87 -25.22 -26.37
C ALA A 286 -15.44 -24.89 -26.79
N ILE A 287 -15.07 -23.63 -26.79
CA ILE A 287 -13.71 -23.16 -27.06
C ILE A 287 -12.74 -23.56 -25.94
N THR A 288 -13.18 -23.50 -24.70
CA THR A 288 -12.40 -24.00 -23.55
C THR A 288 -12.12 -25.49 -23.66
N ILE A 289 -13.12 -26.28 -24.10
CA ILE A 289 -12.95 -27.72 -24.34
C ILE A 289 -11.95 -27.94 -25.53
N ALA A 290 -12.05 -27.18 -26.59
CA ALA A 290 -11.10 -27.26 -27.72
C ALA A 290 -9.66 -26.95 -27.28
N GLY A 291 -9.46 -25.89 -26.51
CA GLY A 291 -8.16 -25.51 -25.95
C GLY A 291 -7.59 -26.57 -25.05
N ASN A 292 -8.38 -27.11 -24.13
CA ASN A 292 -7.97 -28.19 -23.23
C ASN A 292 -7.62 -29.50 -23.99
N ASN A 293 -8.40 -29.83 -25.03
CA ASN A 293 -8.12 -31.00 -25.89
C ASN A 293 -6.77 -30.84 -26.61
N PHE A 294 -6.50 -29.62 -27.14
CA PHE A 294 -5.23 -29.31 -27.76
C PHE A 294 -4.07 -29.39 -26.77
N LEU A 295 -4.17 -28.71 -25.62
CA LEU A 295 -3.10 -28.69 -24.62
C LEU A 295 -2.76 -30.08 -24.07
N ARG A 296 -3.76 -30.94 -23.89
CA ARG A 296 -3.53 -32.36 -23.50
C ARG A 296 -2.82 -33.16 -24.58
N ALA A 297 -3.03 -32.84 -25.87
CA ALA A 297 -2.38 -33.53 -26.97
C ALA A 297 -0.97 -33.00 -27.25
N ALA A 298 -0.70 -31.76 -26.85
CA ALA A 298 0.59 -31.09 -27.04
C ALA A 298 1.61 -31.42 -25.91
N GLY A 299 1.15 -32.04 -24.78
CA GLY A 299 1.97 -32.38 -23.61
C GLY A 299 1.95 -31.29 -22.59
#